data_e04943d95baeb7316a2a032544dfff2a
#
_entry.id   e04943d95baeb7316a2a032544dfff2a
#
_cell.length_a   1.000
_cell.length_b   1.000
_cell.length_c   1.000
_cell.angle_alpha   90.00
_cell.angle_beta   90.00
_cell.angle_gamma   90.00
#
_symmetry.space_group_name_H-M   'P 1'
#
loop_
_entity.id
_entity.type
_entity.pdbx_description
1 polymer ?
#
loop_
_entity_poly.entity_id
_entity_poly.type
_entity_poly.pdbx_seq_one_letter_code
_entity_poly.pdbx_strand_id
1 'polypeptide(L)'
;MPDELIGLLREPDLDKKGAPLPYPTLLQDLARQALESRPLYDYRGRTAREVEARLREVRRIVRSCLHLPTGAVPGKPVRVIERRAIQFDGFSIQPVVIERVSGWYVTAHLYIPDGLTQPAPAVMHVHGHSYKGKSTDFYARRCRGLARHGFVSLFVDFPGADEREPTGHALWYPNMANLPLQRIMVEDNSAAFTYLASLPFVDGKRIGVTGSSGGGNQTAFFSAVDERVAAAAPTNAPCLIAEHAAAGSGAYCHCEAIPGLVAAGVEYHDLLAAMAPRPLRVFAGIRDPLFPIIGARRAVAEAAIAYKALGARGKCALEEHYCDHSCPEAMREGTYGFFERALKRPGDVAGPRDEGEDIDLADPRLRALPKRPARFLAIADLYRNELRKAKPKRLSAQRLNALLGRKPGDSEVVCMVGGERAGQEQSSSRLRSRQACPTVLLRMADGGVAPVVMRGAGRSVTVVVSDGGKAEALRQVKGPVVAFDWRGQGETTPSADEWQQRATHYLSYAGRTLPGGRVTDLIGVVRWLRESGHKVSKVLALGGGASLIALFAASAEREFPKVELHGLPRTLKEAPGLDGQVKYTAWVPGLAMETDVPHLLRALGKRAVVRGWLKPGEERGIEGYS
;
A
#
# COMPACT_ATOMS: atom_id res chain seq x y z
N MET A 1 -19.57 30.83 -3.68
CA MET A 1 -18.37 30.10 -3.21
C MET A 1 -18.87 28.75 -2.71
N PRO A 2 -18.20 27.64 -2.97
CA PRO A 2 -18.58 26.37 -2.35
C PRO A 2 -18.40 26.50 -0.82
N ASP A 3 -19.42 26.09 -0.05
CA ASP A 3 -19.41 26.17 1.42
C ASP A 3 -18.22 25.46 2.07
N GLU A 4 -17.65 24.47 1.39
CA GLU A 4 -16.43 23.75 1.79
C GLU A 4 -15.17 24.63 1.91
N LEU A 5 -15.06 25.69 1.10
CA LEU A 5 -13.93 26.64 1.15
C LEU A 5 -14.11 27.71 2.24
N ILE A 6 -15.36 28.02 2.59
CA ILE A 6 -15.65 28.95 3.68
C ILE A 6 -15.28 28.31 5.03
N GLY A 7 -15.41 26.99 5.15
CA GLY A 7 -14.96 26.23 6.33
C GLY A 7 -13.46 26.31 6.58
N LEU A 8 -12.64 26.42 5.50
CA LEU A 8 -11.19 26.55 5.58
C LEU A 8 -10.70 27.93 6.03
N LEU A 9 -11.55 28.98 5.94
CA LEU A 9 -11.25 30.35 6.33
C LEU A 9 -11.88 30.76 7.65
N ARG A 10 -12.77 29.96 8.23
CA ARG A 10 -13.18 30.15 9.63
C ARG A 10 -11.98 29.87 10.50
N GLU A 11 -11.83 30.62 11.59
CA GLU A 11 -10.83 30.32 12.60
C GLU A 11 -10.86 28.82 12.86
N PRO A 12 -9.73 28.10 12.69
CA PRO A 12 -9.72 26.66 12.85
C PRO A 12 -10.23 26.34 14.25
N ASP A 13 -11.15 25.38 14.36
CA ASP A 13 -11.47 24.81 15.65
C ASP A 13 -10.17 24.38 16.29
N LEU A 14 -9.80 25.05 17.38
CA LEU A 14 -8.59 24.77 18.10
C LEU A 14 -8.85 23.58 19.04
N ASP A 15 -7.88 22.70 19.15
CA ASP A 15 -7.90 21.70 20.20
C ASP A 15 -7.84 22.37 21.58
N LYS A 16 -8.02 21.59 22.66
CA LYS A 16 -7.95 22.12 24.05
C LYS A 16 -6.61 22.76 24.41
N LYS A 17 -5.59 22.69 23.53
CA LYS A 17 -4.27 23.28 23.69
C LYS A 17 -4.03 24.45 22.71
N GLY A 18 -5.03 24.86 21.93
CA GLY A 18 -4.94 25.96 20.98
C GLY A 18 -4.20 25.61 19.67
N ALA A 19 -4.02 24.33 19.36
CA ALA A 19 -3.47 23.90 18.07
C ALA A 19 -4.61 23.76 17.04
N PRO A 20 -4.39 24.16 15.76
CA PRO A 20 -5.37 23.97 14.70
C PRO A 20 -5.72 22.49 14.59
N LEU A 21 -7.03 22.17 14.60
CA LEU A 21 -7.48 20.83 14.29
C LEU A 21 -7.14 20.53 12.83
N PRO A 22 -6.41 19.44 12.55
CA PRO A 22 -6.01 19.12 11.20
C PRO A 22 -7.24 18.79 10.35
N TYR A 23 -7.18 19.09 9.04
CA TYR A 23 -8.14 18.66 8.05
C TYR A 23 -7.88 17.19 7.67
N PRO A 24 -8.43 16.20 8.38
CA PRO A 24 -8.17 14.79 8.06
C PRO A 24 -8.78 14.39 6.73
N THR A 25 -9.74 15.16 6.21
CA THR A 25 -10.55 14.78 5.05
C THR A 25 -9.91 15.08 3.71
N LEU A 26 -9.07 16.14 3.58
CA LEU A 26 -8.56 16.54 2.26
C LEU A 26 -7.86 15.41 1.48
N LEU A 27 -6.89 14.75 2.10
CA LEU A 27 -6.16 13.66 1.43
C LEU A 27 -7.03 12.43 1.20
N GLN A 28 -7.95 12.15 2.11
CA GLN A 28 -8.93 11.08 1.98
C GLN A 28 -9.91 11.38 0.84
N ASP A 29 -10.42 12.60 0.75
CA ASP A 29 -11.33 13.02 -0.31
C ASP A 29 -10.66 12.99 -1.67
N LEU A 30 -9.41 13.43 -1.77
CA LEU A 30 -8.62 13.33 -3.00
C LEU A 30 -8.42 11.87 -3.44
N ALA A 31 -8.12 10.98 -2.50
CA ALA A 31 -7.96 9.56 -2.77
C ALA A 31 -9.28 8.92 -3.21
N ARG A 32 -10.38 9.21 -2.49
CA ARG A 32 -11.73 8.74 -2.82
C ARG A 32 -12.16 9.22 -4.20
N GLN A 33 -12.06 10.51 -4.49
CA GLN A 33 -12.42 11.08 -5.80
C GLN A 33 -11.60 10.45 -6.93
N ALA A 34 -10.30 10.23 -6.72
CA ALA A 34 -9.44 9.59 -7.71
C ALA A 34 -9.85 8.14 -8.01
N LEU A 35 -10.34 7.41 -7.02
CA LEU A 35 -10.83 6.03 -7.15
C LEU A 35 -12.24 5.99 -7.76
N GLU A 36 -13.18 6.82 -7.26
CA GLU A 36 -14.57 6.90 -7.74
C GLU A 36 -14.67 7.40 -9.19
N SER A 37 -13.68 8.15 -9.67
CA SER A 37 -13.64 8.57 -11.08
C SER A 37 -13.51 7.42 -12.07
N ARG A 38 -13.30 6.18 -11.60
CA ARG A 38 -13.17 4.97 -12.40
C ARG A 38 -14.41 4.10 -12.27
N PRO A 39 -15.18 3.89 -13.34
CA PRO A 39 -16.34 3.00 -13.28
C PRO A 39 -15.88 1.55 -13.05
N LEU A 40 -16.66 0.81 -12.28
CA LEU A 40 -16.50 -0.63 -12.14
C LEU A 40 -16.72 -1.31 -13.50
N TYR A 41 -15.97 -2.37 -13.76
CA TYR A 41 -16.27 -3.21 -14.92
C TYR A 41 -17.60 -3.93 -14.70
N ASP A 42 -18.52 -3.77 -15.65
CA ASP A 42 -19.85 -4.37 -15.57
C ASP A 42 -19.88 -5.72 -16.30
N TYR A 43 -20.10 -6.78 -15.54
CA TYR A 43 -20.27 -8.14 -16.06
C TYR A 43 -21.70 -8.46 -16.54
N ARG A 44 -22.68 -7.58 -16.34
CA ARG A 44 -24.09 -7.78 -16.73
C ARG A 44 -24.21 -7.85 -18.25
N GLY A 45 -24.99 -8.83 -18.71
CA GLY A 45 -25.23 -9.01 -20.15
C GLY A 45 -24.04 -9.52 -20.95
N ARG A 46 -22.90 -9.83 -20.30
CA ARG A 46 -21.73 -10.38 -20.99
C ARG A 46 -21.87 -11.87 -21.21
N THR A 47 -21.41 -12.32 -22.37
CA THR A 47 -21.28 -13.75 -22.70
C THR A 47 -20.14 -14.39 -21.92
N ALA A 48 -20.16 -15.72 -21.79
CA ALA A 48 -19.06 -16.47 -21.16
C ALA A 48 -17.70 -16.13 -21.80
N ARG A 49 -17.64 -16.05 -23.14
CA ARG A 49 -16.41 -15.70 -23.88
C ARG A 49 -15.87 -14.31 -23.53
N GLU A 50 -16.74 -13.31 -23.39
CA GLU A 50 -16.34 -11.96 -22.99
C GLU A 50 -15.84 -11.92 -21.55
N VAL A 51 -16.53 -12.64 -20.64
CA VAL A 51 -16.10 -12.76 -19.25
C VAL A 51 -14.75 -13.44 -19.16
N GLU A 52 -14.53 -14.57 -19.82
CA GLU A 52 -13.22 -15.23 -19.87
C GLU A 52 -12.11 -14.33 -20.40
N ALA A 53 -12.39 -13.55 -21.45
CA ALA A 53 -11.45 -12.59 -22.00
C ALA A 53 -11.10 -11.51 -20.96
N ARG A 54 -12.10 -10.99 -20.25
CA ARG A 54 -11.90 -10.03 -19.16
C ARG A 54 -11.08 -10.63 -18.02
N LEU A 55 -11.35 -11.87 -17.58
CA LEU A 55 -10.61 -12.49 -16.50
C LEU A 55 -9.13 -12.73 -16.87
N ARG A 56 -8.85 -13.10 -18.13
CA ARG A 56 -7.46 -13.15 -18.62
C ARG A 56 -6.79 -11.78 -18.56
N GLU A 57 -7.50 -10.73 -18.96
CA GLU A 57 -7.03 -9.35 -18.90
C GLU A 57 -6.78 -8.90 -17.45
N VAL A 58 -7.69 -9.18 -16.52
CA VAL A 58 -7.53 -8.90 -15.08
C VAL A 58 -6.25 -9.55 -14.56
N ARG A 59 -6.04 -10.85 -14.81
CA ARG A 59 -4.81 -11.55 -14.40
C ARG A 59 -3.56 -10.88 -14.98
N ARG A 60 -3.59 -10.51 -16.26
CA ARG A 60 -2.48 -9.83 -16.94
C ARG A 60 -2.19 -8.47 -16.28
N ILE A 61 -3.22 -7.68 -15.98
CA ILE A 61 -3.08 -6.38 -15.31
C ILE A 61 -2.50 -6.55 -13.92
N VAL A 62 -3.08 -7.43 -13.08
CA VAL A 62 -2.59 -7.68 -11.71
C VAL A 62 -1.13 -8.10 -11.73
N ARG A 63 -0.75 -9.02 -12.61
CA ARG A 63 0.65 -9.45 -12.77
C ARG A 63 1.56 -8.32 -13.20
N SER A 64 1.09 -7.45 -14.11
CA SER A 64 1.83 -6.27 -14.57
C SER A 64 2.02 -5.25 -13.44
N CYS A 65 0.98 -4.93 -12.68
CA CYS A 65 1.07 -4.00 -11.55
C CYS A 65 1.93 -4.55 -10.40
N LEU A 66 1.96 -5.87 -10.23
CA LEU A 66 2.87 -6.54 -9.30
C LEU A 66 4.29 -6.69 -9.87
N HIS A 67 4.53 -6.32 -11.12
CA HIS A 67 5.81 -6.54 -11.81
C HIS A 67 6.30 -7.99 -11.73
N LEU A 68 5.38 -8.96 -11.76
CA LEU A 68 5.72 -10.38 -11.78
C LEU A 68 6.35 -10.77 -13.12
N PRO A 69 7.29 -11.73 -13.14
CA PRO A 69 7.86 -12.25 -14.39
C PRO A 69 6.77 -12.75 -15.34
N THR A 70 7.07 -12.71 -16.65
CA THR A 70 6.23 -13.35 -17.66
C THR A 70 6.21 -14.87 -17.46
N GLY A 71 5.06 -15.51 -17.63
CA GLY A 71 4.88 -16.95 -17.39
C GLY A 71 4.32 -17.28 -16.00
N ALA A 72 4.53 -18.52 -15.55
CA ALA A 72 4.09 -18.95 -14.22
C ALA A 72 4.79 -18.13 -13.13
N VAL A 73 4.12 -17.88 -12.00
CA VAL A 73 4.79 -17.30 -10.84
C VAL A 73 5.90 -18.27 -10.42
N PRO A 74 7.17 -17.82 -10.29
CA PRO A 74 8.26 -18.71 -9.92
C PRO A 74 7.98 -19.30 -8.53
N GLY A 75 7.67 -20.57 -8.47
CA GLY A 75 7.27 -21.21 -7.24
C GLY A 75 8.23 -22.27 -6.72
N LYS A 76 9.22 -22.72 -7.53
CA LYS A 76 10.16 -23.73 -7.07
C LYS A 76 11.19 -23.13 -6.12
N PRO A 77 11.20 -23.51 -4.83
CA PRO A 77 12.19 -23.03 -3.88
C PRO A 77 13.59 -23.56 -4.23
N VAL A 78 14.63 -22.83 -3.84
CA VAL A 78 16.02 -23.28 -3.95
C VAL A 78 16.27 -24.47 -3.05
N ARG A 79 15.73 -24.41 -1.83
CA ARG A 79 15.86 -25.45 -0.80
C ARG A 79 14.68 -25.40 0.15
N VAL A 80 14.33 -26.57 0.70
CA VAL A 80 13.42 -26.71 1.83
C VAL A 80 14.15 -27.40 2.97
N ILE A 81 13.95 -26.92 4.21
CA ILE A 81 14.46 -27.52 5.43
C ILE A 81 13.24 -27.85 6.28
N GLU A 82 13.01 -29.14 6.48
CA GLU A 82 11.98 -29.68 7.35
C GLU A 82 12.61 -30.08 8.68
N ARG A 83 12.01 -29.62 9.77
CA ARG A 83 12.44 -30.03 11.11
C ARG A 83 11.62 -31.22 11.60
N ARG A 84 11.99 -31.77 12.75
CA ARG A 84 11.25 -32.87 13.36
C ARG A 84 9.82 -32.40 13.69
N ALA A 85 8.84 -33.18 13.26
CA ALA A 85 7.44 -32.95 13.61
C ALA A 85 7.21 -33.22 15.12
N ILE A 86 6.30 -32.45 15.70
CA ILE A 86 5.88 -32.55 17.11
C ILE A 86 4.44 -33.03 17.09
N GLN A 87 4.18 -34.14 17.80
CA GLN A 87 2.85 -34.74 17.88
C GLN A 87 1.96 -33.99 18.85
N PHE A 88 0.71 -33.79 18.45
CA PHE A 88 -0.41 -33.29 19.24
C PHE A 88 -1.60 -34.25 19.09
N ASP A 89 -2.72 -33.95 19.75
CA ASP A 89 -3.91 -34.79 19.64
C ASP A 89 -4.58 -34.61 18.26
N GLY A 90 -4.55 -35.68 17.47
CA GLY A 90 -5.16 -35.76 16.14
C GLY A 90 -4.33 -35.17 14.98
N PHE A 91 -3.15 -34.61 15.23
CA PHE A 91 -2.25 -34.07 14.19
C PHE A 91 -0.81 -33.87 14.71
N SER A 92 0.09 -33.61 13.79
CA SER A 92 1.44 -33.15 14.14
C SER A 92 1.73 -31.78 13.49
N ILE A 93 2.67 -31.01 14.09
CA ILE A 93 3.19 -29.77 13.54
C ILE A 93 4.66 -29.97 13.18
N GLN A 94 4.99 -29.74 11.93
CA GLN A 94 6.34 -29.76 11.39
C GLN A 94 6.79 -28.34 11.06
N PRO A 95 7.79 -27.78 11.75
CA PRO A 95 8.37 -26.50 11.36
C PRO A 95 9.15 -26.62 10.05
N VAL A 96 8.93 -25.67 9.14
CA VAL A 96 9.47 -25.70 7.78
C VAL A 96 10.11 -24.37 7.43
N VAL A 97 11.27 -24.42 6.75
CA VAL A 97 11.90 -23.27 6.13
C VAL A 97 11.97 -23.48 4.62
N ILE A 98 11.43 -22.54 3.87
CA ILE A 98 11.44 -22.54 2.41
C ILE A 98 12.37 -21.44 1.95
N GLU A 99 13.54 -21.80 1.43
CA GLU A 99 14.47 -20.85 0.83
C GLU A 99 14.04 -20.55 -0.61
N ARG A 100 13.30 -19.44 -0.81
CA ARG A 100 12.74 -19.07 -2.13
C ARG A 100 13.85 -18.68 -3.11
N VAL A 101 14.74 -17.81 -2.67
CA VAL A 101 16.00 -17.47 -3.35
C VAL A 101 17.11 -17.49 -2.32
N SER A 102 18.35 -17.67 -2.75
CA SER A 102 19.47 -17.84 -1.81
C SER A 102 19.57 -16.71 -0.77
N GLY A 103 19.36 -17.06 0.49
CA GLY A 103 19.35 -16.16 1.64
C GLY A 103 17.99 -15.51 1.96
N TRP A 104 16.94 -15.77 1.20
CA TRP A 104 15.58 -15.32 1.49
C TRP A 104 14.72 -16.49 1.97
N TYR A 105 14.39 -16.48 3.24
CA TYR A 105 13.71 -17.58 3.93
C TYR A 105 12.27 -17.25 4.23
N VAL A 106 11.38 -18.19 3.92
CA VAL A 106 9.97 -18.20 4.30
C VAL A 106 9.80 -19.27 5.37
N THR A 107 9.39 -18.88 6.56
CA THR A 107 9.13 -19.79 7.68
C THR A 107 7.67 -20.21 7.69
N ALA A 108 7.39 -21.45 8.08
CA ALA A 108 6.04 -21.99 8.10
C ALA A 108 5.89 -23.11 9.15
N HIS A 109 4.64 -23.38 9.53
CA HIS A 109 4.23 -24.59 10.23
C HIS A 109 3.36 -25.45 9.32
N LEU A 110 3.76 -26.69 9.13
CA LEU A 110 2.97 -27.69 8.41
C LEU A 110 2.22 -28.56 9.43
N TYR A 111 0.90 -28.43 9.42
CA TYR A 111 -0.01 -29.24 10.25
C TYR A 111 -0.42 -30.46 9.45
N ILE A 112 -0.15 -31.65 9.97
CA ILE A 112 -0.39 -32.92 9.28
C ILE A 112 -1.40 -33.74 10.08
N PRO A 113 -2.59 -34.01 9.55
CA PRO A 113 -3.59 -34.88 10.21
C PRO A 113 -3.04 -36.27 10.48
N ASP A 114 -3.46 -36.87 11.58
CA ASP A 114 -3.20 -38.29 11.83
C ASP A 114 -4.05 -39.18 10.91
N GLY A 115 -3.60 -40.40 10.68
CA GLY A 115 -4.37 -41.42 9.98
C GLY A 115 -4.52 -41.23 8.47
N LEU A 116 -3.66 -40.44 7.82
CA LEU A 116 -3.67 -40.29 6.37
C LEU A 116 -3.33 -41.62 5.67
N THR A 117 -4.27 -42.14 4.90
CA THR A 117 -4.12 -43.39 4.12
C THR A 117 -3.96 -43.16 2.64
N GLN A 118 -4.23 -41.95 2.15
CA GLN A 118 -4.10 -41.51 0.77
C GLN A 118 -3.72 -40.00 0.74
N PRO A 119 -3.27 -39.47 -0.42
CA PRO A 119 -3.01 -38.06 -0.54
C PRO A 119 -4.25 -37.22 -0.20
N ALA A 120 -4.10 -36.37 0.85
CA ALA A 120 -5.17 -35.57 1.41
C ALA A 120 -5.33 -34.23 0.68
N PRO A 121 -6.52 -33.60 0.74
CA PRO A 121 -6.67 -32.20 0.38
C PRO A 121 -5.89 -31.33 1.34
N ALA A 122 -5.46 -30.15 0.87
CA ALA A 122 -4.68 -29.24 1.71
C ALA A 122 -5.20 -27.80 1.66
N VAL A 123 -4.84 -27.00 2.67
CA VAL A 123 -5.16 -25.58 2.73
C VAL A 123 -3.91 -24.79 3.15
N MET A 124 -3.46 -23.87 2.31
CA MET A 124 -2.44 -22.91 2.67
C MET A 124 -3.10 -21.74 3.41
N HIS A 125 -2.63 -21.47 4.62
CA HIS A 125 -3.06 -20.34 5.43
C HIS A 125 -2.01 -19.23 5.40
N VAL A 126 -2.43 -18.02 5.04
CA VAL A 126 -1.64 -16.79 5.09
C VAL A 126 -2.25 -15.84 6.11
N HIS A 127 -1.42 -15.26 6.99
CA HIS A 127 -1.95 -14.47 8.10
C HIS A 127 -2.04 -12.98 7.79
N GLY A 128 -2.84 -12.26 8.57
CA GLY A 128 -2.89 -10.81 8.60
C GLY A 128 -1.77 -10.22 9.48
N HIS A 129 -1.88 -8.94 9.82
CA HIS A 129 -0.85 -8.25 10.59
C HIS A 129 -0.74 -8.82 12.00
N SER A 130 0.36 -9.50 12.25
CA SER A 130 0.80 -9.97 13.55
C SER A 130 2.31 -10.18 13.53
N TYR A 131 3.03 -9.53 14.44
CA TYR A 131 4.47 -9.72 14.57
C TYR A 131 4.85 -11.14 14.99
N LYS A 132 3.94 -11.87 15.65
CA LYS A 132 4.14 -13.27 16.04
C LYS A 132 3.88 -14.26 14.91
N GLY A 133 3.40 -13.81 13.75
CA GLY A 133 3.19 -14.64 12.57
C GLY A 133 2.48 -15.97 12.86
N LYS A 134 3.10 -17.07 12.43
CA LYS A 134 2.61 -18.44 12.67
C LYS A 134 2.52 -18.84 14.15
N SER A 135 3.15 -18.08 15.04
CA SER A 135 3.06 -18.27 16.50
C SER A 135 1.90 -17.47 17.12
N THR A 136 0.99 -16.90 16.33
CA THR A 136 -0.22 -16.22 16.79
C THR A 136 -1.38 -17.21 16.90
N ASP A 137 -1.88 -17.45 18.10
CA ASP A 137 -2.98 -18.39 18.36
C ASP A 137 -4.24 -18.06 17.54
N PHE A 138 -4.60 -16.78 17.42
CA PHE A 138 -5.73 -16.32 16.63
C PHE A 138 -5.76 -16.91 15.20
N TYR A 139 -4.60 -17.03 14.55
CA TYR A 139 -4.49 -17.63 13.22
C TYR A 139 -4.23 -19.13 13.27
N ALA A 140 -3.44 -19.60 14.23
CA ALA A 140 -3.06 -21.01 14.39
C ALA A 140 -4.27 -21.91 14.69
N ARG A 141 -5.28 -21.41 15.41
CA ARG A 141 -6.55 -22.12 15.65
C ARG A 141 -7.19 -22.62 14.37
N ARG A 142 -7.23 -21.77 13.31
CA ARG A 142 -7.77 -22.18 12.03
C ARG A 142 -6.96 -23.31 11.40
N CYS A 143 -5.64 -23.30 11.54
CA CYS A 143 -4.79 -24.37 11.00
C CYS A 143 -4.97 -25.67 11.78
N ARG A 144 -5.13 -25.60 13.11
CA ARG A 144 -5.48 -26.76 13.95
C ARG A 144 -6.81 -27.35 13.54
N GLY A 145 -7.85 -26.50 13.46
CA GLY A 145 -9.17 -26.95 13.04
C GLY A 145 -9.15 -27.59 11.66
N LEU A 146 -8.45 -27.01 10.68
CA LEU A 146 -8.28 -27.61 9.37
C LEU A 146 -7.61 -29.00 9.45
N ALA A 147 -6.55 -29.15 10.26
CA ALA A 147 -5.89 -30.45 10.45
C ALA A 147 -6.84 -31.47 11.08
N ARG A 148 -7.56 -31.08 12.15
CA ARG A 148 -8.57 -31.95 12.78
C ARG A 148 -9.77 -32.25 11.87
N HIS A 149 -10.03 -31.40 10.88
CA HIS A 149 -10.95 -31.70 9.78
C HIS A 149 -10.31 -32.52 8.63
N GLY A 150 -9.08 -33.02 8.80
CA GLY A 150 -8.42 -33.91 7.84
C GLY A 150 -7.79 -33.21 6.64
N PHE A 151 -7.47 -31.92 6.75
CA PHE A 151 -6.70 -31.18 5.75
C PHE A 151 -5.25 -31.06 6.16
N VAL A 152 -4.31 -31.32 5.29
CA VAL A 152 -2.94 -30.84 5.49
C VAL A 152 -2.98 -29.32 5.45
N SER A 153 -2.49 -28.61 6.48
CA SER A 153 -2.52 -27.15 6.53
C SER A 153 -1.11 -26.57 6.62
N LEU A 154 -0.74 -25.66 5.71
CA LEU A 154 0.53 -24.96 5.72
C LEU A 154 0.32 -23.51 6.14
N PHE A 155 0.80 -23.15 7.33
CA PHE A 155 0.72 -21.80 7.86
C PHE A 155 2.01 -21.04 7.58
N VAL A 156 1.95 -20.00 6.73
CA VAL A 156 3.10 -19.30 6.16
C VAL A 156 3.27 -17.92 6.80
N ASP A 157 4.50 -17.58 7.22
CA ASP A 157 4.83 -16.22 7.68
C ASP A 157 5.07 -15.27 6.51
N PHE A 158 4.53 -14.03 6.60
CA PHE A 158 4.91 -12.96 5.69
C PHE A 158 6.23 -12.27 6.09
N PRO A 159 6.86 -11.44 5.23
CA PRO A 159 8.05 -10.66 5.58
C PRO A 159 7.81 -9.77 6.81
N GLY A 160 8.76 -9.77 7.74
CA GLY A 160 8.69 -8.98 8.97
C GLY A 160 7.95 -9.63 10.14
N ALA A 161 7.43 -10.85 9.99
CA ALA A 161 6.74 -11.56 11.07
C ALA A 161 7.60 -12.67 11.68
N ASP A 162 7.47 -12.88 13.00
CA ASP A 162 8.10 -13.93 13.78
C ASP A 162 9.61 -14.07 13.48
N GLU A 163 10.08 -15.23 13.06
CA GLU A 163 11.48 -15.50 12.74
C GLU A 163 11.97 -14.75 11.50
N ARG A 164 11.05 -14.12 10.74
CA ARG A 164 11.32 -13.24 9.60
C ARG A 164 11.35 -11.75 9.97
N GLU A 165 11.20 -11.37 11.24
CA GLU A 165 11.22 -9.98 11.70
C GLU A 165 12.35 -9.15 11.03
N PRO A 166 13.60 -9.63 10.92
CA PRO A 166 14.68 -8.84 10.34
C PRO A 166 14.56 -8.59 8.84
N THR A 167 13.61 -9.21 8.14
CA THR A 167 13.41 -8.90 6.71
C THR A 167 12.83 -7.51 6.49
N GLY A 168 12.14 -6.96 7.50
CA GLY A 168 11.40 -5.70 7.43
C GLY A 168 9.97 -5.89 6.89
N HIS A 169 9.12 -4.89 7.17
CA HIS A 169 7.70 -4.83 6.75
C HIS A 169 7.24 -3.37 6.64
N ALA A 170 6.06 -3.13 6.05
CA ALA A 170 5.43 -1.81 5.92
C ALA A 170 6.29 -0.74 5.21
N LEU A 171 7.22 -1.15 4.36
CA LEU A 171 8.15 -0.27 3.66
C LEU A 171 7.56 0.19 2.32
N TRP A 172 7.70 1.48 2.01
CA TRP A 172 7.22 2.05 0.75
C TRP A 172 8.30 2.17 -0.34
N TYR A 173 9.55 2.43 0.03
CA TYR A 173 10.65 2.63 -0.93
C TYR A 173 10.86 1.47 -1.94
N PRO A 174 10.52 0.20 -1.64
CA PRO A 174 10.71 -0.87 -2.62
C PRO A 174 9.90 -0.67 -3.90
N ASN A 175 8.75 0.05 -3.81
CA ASN A 175 7.96 0.40 -4.99
C ASN A 175 8.76 1.19 -6.04
N MET A 176 9.77 1.97 -5.65
CA MET A 176 10.64 2.68 -6.59
C MET A 176 11.43 1.74 -7.52
N ALA A 177 11.70 0.52 -7.07
CA ALA A 177 12.36 -0.53 -7.86
C ALA A 177 11.37 -1.53 -8.48
N ASN A 178 10.09 -1.15 -8.65
CA ASN A 178 9.05 -2.06 -9.13
C ASN A 178 8.92 -3.34 -8.27
N LEU A 179 9.16 -3.21 -6.98
CA LEU A 179 9.12 -4.30 -6.00
C LEU A 179 8.08 -3.98 -4.89
N PRO A 180 6.78 -3.86 -5.22
CA PRO A 180 5.77 -3.72 -4.18
C PRO A 180 5.84 -4.92 -3.22
N LEU A 181 5.61 -4.68 -1.93
CA LEU A 181 5.64 -5.75 -0.92
C LEU A 181 4.69 -6.89 -1.25
N GLN A 182 3.53 -6.56 -1.84
CA GLN A 182 2.57 -7.57 -2.31
C GLN A 182 3.17 -8.51 -3.38
N ARG A 183 4.11 -8.04 -4.23
CA ARG A 183 4.87 -8.92 -5.14
C ARG A 183 5.69 -9.94 -4.37
N ILE A 184 6.44 -9.48 -3.36
CA ILE A 184 7.28 -10.36 -2.54
C ILE A 184 6.41 -11.43 -1.87
N MET A 185 5.25 -11.04 -1.32
CA MET A 185 4.33 -11.95 -0.65
C MET A 185 3.70 -12.96 -1.62
N VAL A 186 3.31 -12.54 -2.83
CA VAL A 186 2.81 -13.45 -3.87
C VAL A 186 3.89 -14.44 -4.31
N GLU A 187 5.13 -14.01 -4.47
CA GLU A 187 6.25 -14.91 -4.80
C GLU A 187 6.57 -15.89 -3.66
N ASP A 188 6.51 -15.45 -2.39
CA ASP A 188 6.70 -16.29 -1.22
C ASP A 188 5.56 -17.33 -1.10
N ASN A 189 4.32 -16.89 -1.26
CA ASN A 189 3.14 -17.77 -1.25
C ASN A 189 3.20 -18.81 -2.38
N SER A 190 3.69 -18.42 -3.57
CA SER A 190 3.86 -19.36 -4.68
C SER A 190 4.91 -20.44 -4.40
N ALA A 191 6.02 -20.07 -3.73
CA ALA A 191 7.04 -21.03 -3.31
C ALA A 191 6.51 -21.98 -2.23
N ALA A 192 5.77 -21.47 -1.26
CA ALA A 192 5.12 -22.25 -0.20
C ALA A 192 4.04 -23.18 -0.77
N PHE A 193 3.23 -22.69 -1.70
CA PHE A 193 2.23 -23.50 -2.40
C PHE A 193 2.88 -24.63 -3.21
N THR A 194 3.98 -24.36 -3.90
CA THR A 194 4.71 -25.36 -4.67
C THR A 194 5.31 -26.44 -3.76
N TYR A 195 5.85 -26.05 -2.60
CA TYR A 195 6.30 -27.00 -1.59
C TYR A 195 5.14 -27.88 -1.10
N LEU A 196 4.01 -27.27 -0.69
CA LEU A 196 2.83 -28.00 -0.22
C LEU A 196 2.31 -29.00 -1.26
N ALA A 197 2.25 -28.58 -2.53
CA ALA A 197 1.82 -29.43 -3.64
C ALA A 197 2.79 -30.56 -3.98
N SER A 198 4.05 -30.49 -3.53
CA SER A 198 5.06 -31.53 -3.78
C SER A 198 5.10 -32.63 -2.74
N LEU A 199 4.38 -32.47 -1.62
CA LEU A 199 4.37 -33.46 -0.54
C LEU A 199 3.66 -34.74 -0.99
N PRO A 200 4.24 -35.92 -0.74
CA PRO A 200 3.69 -37.18 -1.25
C PRO A 200 2.31 -37.54 -0.65
N PHE A 201 1.98 -36.99 0.51
CA PHE A 201 0.70 -37.18 1.21
C PHE A 201 -0.30 -36.04 0.93
N VAL A 202 -0.02 -35.14 -0.03
CA VAL A 202 -0.93 -34.06 -0.46
C VAL A 202 -1.39 -34.28 -1.89
N ASP A 203 -2.70 -34.19 -2.14
CA ASP A 203 -3.22 -34.08 -3.50
C ASP A 203 -3.03 -32.65 -4.01
N GLY A 204 -1.99 -32.43 -4.80
CA GLY A 204 -1.62 -31.12 -5.34
C GLY A 204 -2.70 -30.45 -6.20
N LYS A 205 -3.77 -31.17 -6.61
CA LYS A 205 -4.92 -30.61 -7.34
C LYS A 205 -6.06 -30.17 -6.42
N ARG A 206 -5.98 -30.44 -5.13
CA ARG A 206 -7.00 -30.14 -4.13
C ARG A 206 -6.45 -29.24 -3.02
N ILE A 207 -5.79 -28.13 -3.41
CA ILE A 207 -5.21 -27.18 -2.45
C ILE A 207 -6.02 -25.91 -2.46
N GLY A 208 -6.56 -25.54 -1.28
CA GLY A 208 -7.21 -24.27 -1.02
C GLY A 208 -6.27 -23.22 -0.43
N VAL A 209 -6.73 -21.97 -0.40
CA VAL A 209 -6.02 -20.85 0.26
C VAL A 209 -6.99 -20.07 1.13
N THR A 210 -6.58 -19.71 2.35
CA THR A 210 -7.36 -18.86 3.27
C THR A 210 -6.45 -17.92 4.05
N GLY A 211 -7.04 -16.86 4.57
CA GLY A 211 -6.39 -15.92 5.47
C GLY A 211 -7.36 -14.83 5.91
N SER A 212 -7.00 -14.12 7.00
CA SER A 212 -7.85 -13.05 7.56
C SER A 212 -7.11 -11.72 7.53
N SER A 213 -7.84 -10.60 7.34
CA SER A 213 -7.27 -9.25 7.28
C SER A 213 -6.25 -9.13 6.13
N GLY A 214 -5.05 -8.68 6.38
CA GLY A 214 -3.96 -8.70 5.38
C GLY A 214 -3.77 -10.07 4.74
N GLY A 215 -4.02 -11.18 5.47
CA GLY A 215 -4.05 -12.53 4.93
C GLY A 215 -5.22 -12.78 3.99
N GLY A 216 -6.37 -12.14 4.23
CA GLY A 216 -7.51 -12.15 3.31
C GLY A 216 -7.16 -11.44 1.99
N ASN A 217 -6.47 -10.30 2.04
CA ASN A 217 -5.95 -9.62 0.86
C ASN A 217 -4.94 -10.50 0.11
N GLN A 218 -3.98 -11.11 0.80
CA GLN A 218 -3.04 -12.07 0.20
C GLN A 218 -3.77 -13.24 -0.47
N THR A 219 -4.81 -13.79 0.20
CA THR A 219 -5.64 -14.86 -0.36
C THR A 219 -6.27 -14.44 -1.69
N ALA A 220 -6.89 -13.26 -1.75
CA ALA A 220 -7.53 -12.75 -2.96
C ALA A 220 -6.51 -12.49 -4.08
N PHE A 221 -5.43 -11.76 -3.80
CA PHE A 221 -4.40 -11.43 -4.80
C PHE A 221 -3.68 -12.68 -5.32
N PHE A 222 -3.25 -13.55 -4.43
CA PHE A 222 -2.56 -14.79 -4.81
C PHE A 222 -3.45 -15.70 -5.65
N SER A 223 -4.70 -15.91 -5.21
CA SER A 223 -5.65 -16.79 -5.91
C SER A 223 -6.09 -16.22 -7.27
N ALA A 224 -6.06 -14.88 -7.44
CA ALA A 224 -6.35 -14.25 -8.73
C ALA A 224 -5.25 -14.52 -9.76
N VAL A 225 -3.98 -14.68 -9.37
CA VAL A 225 -2.84 -14.83 -10.28
C VAL A 225 -2.28 -16.26 -10.37
N ASP A 226 -2.57 -17.12 -9.39
CA ASP A 226 -2.14 -18.51 -9.37
C ASP A 226 -3.34 -19.46 -9.61
N GLU A 227 -3.44 -19.98 -10.82
CA GLU A 227 -4.56 -20.81 -11.24
C GLU A 227 -4.54 -22.23 -10.63
N ARG A 228 -3.47 -22.60 -9.91
CA ARG A 228 -3.37 -23.88 -9.18
C ARG A 228 -4.26 -23.91 -7.93
N VAL A 229 -4.63 -22.75 -7.39
CA VAL A 229 -5.51 -22.66 -6.22
C VAL A 229 -6.88 -23.23 -6.57
N ALA A 230 -7.28 -24.33 -5.92
CA ALA A 230 -8.52 -25.04 -6.23
C ALA A 230 -9.76 -24.39 -5.58
N ALA A 231 -9.62 -23.75 -4.42
CA ALA A 231 -10.68 -23.03 -3.71
C ALA A 231 -10.07 -21.91 -2.86
N ALA A 232 -10.80 -20.81 -2.63
CA ALA A 232 -10.30 -19.71 -1.80
C ALA A 232 -11.34 -19.21 -0.80
N ALA A 233 -10.86 -18.89 0.41
CA ALA A 233 -11.68 -18.38 1.51
C ALA A 233 -11.04 -17.11 2.16
N PRO A 234 -11.02 -15.95 1.46
CA PRO A 234 -10.55 -14.72 2.05
C PRO A 234 -11.53 -14.21 3.11
N THR A 235 -10.99 -13.81 4.27
CA THR A 235 -11.77 -13.40 5.45
C THR A 235 -11.42 -11.97 5.85
N ASN A 236 -12.42 -11.14 6.19
CA ASN A 236 -12.27 -9.77 6.73
C ASN A 236 -11.29 -8.90 5.95
N ALA A 237 -11.38 -8.91 4.63
CA ALA A 237 -10.52 -8.11 3.75
C ALA A 237 -11.18 -7.76 2.41
N PRO A 238 -11.89 -8.66 1.70
CA PRO A 238 -12.52 -8.32 0.43
C PRO A 238 -13.48 -7.13 0.59
N CYS A 239 -13.10 -6.02 0.00
CA CYS A 239 -13.85 -4.75 0.03
C CYS A 239 -13.49 -3.97 -1.22
N LEU A 240 -14.47 -3.31 -1.87
CA LEU A 240 -14.12 -2.37 -2.95
C LEU A 240 -13.15 -1.32 -2.42
N ILE A 241 -12.10 -1.06 -3.16
CA ILE A 241 -11.01 -0.14 -2.74
C ILE A 241 -11.55 1.27 -2.51
N ALA A 242 -12.50 1.73 -3.32
CA ALA A 242 -13.15 3.03 -3.13
C ALA A 242 -13.95 3.09 -1.82
N GLU A 243 -14.73 2.04 -1.48
CA GLU A 243 -15.50 1.96 -0.24
C GLU A 243 -14.57 1.88 0.99
N HIS A 244 -13.48 1.14 0.87
CA HIS A 244 -12.47 1.05 1.91
C HIS A 244 -11.79 2.41 2.16
N ALA A 245 -11.46 3.15 1.09
CA ALA A 245 -10.92 4.50 1.19
C ALA A 245 -11.93 5.49 1.81
N ALA A 246 -13.23 5.37 1.46
CA ALA A 246 -14.28 6.24 1.96
C ALA A 246 -14.56 6.05 3.46
N ALA A 247 -14.45 4.83 3.96
CA ALA A 247 -14.70 4.53 5.37
C ALA A 247 -13.73 5.23 6.34
N GLY A 248 -12.55 5.59 5.87
CA GLY A 248 -11.58 6.35 6.65
C GLY A 248 -10.97 5.64 7.87
N SER A 249 -11.49 4.48 8.24
CA SER A 249 -11.11 3.70 9.42
C SER A 249 -10.31 2.43 9.09
N GLY A 250 -10.05 2.17 7.80
CA GLY A 250 -9.44 0.92 7.35
C GLY A 250 -8.04 0.69 7.88
N ALA A 251 -7.76 -0.55 8.26
CA ALA A 251 -6.39 -1.02 8.34
C ALA A 251 -5.74 -0.87 6.96
N TYR A 252 -4.53 -0.40 6.96
CA TYR A 252 -3.74 -0.35 5.73
C TYR A 252 -2.28 -0.56 6.11
N CYS A 253 -1.63 -1.28 5.26
CA CYS A 253 -0.19 -1.42 5.27
C CYS A 253 0.29 -1.28 3.83
N HIS A 254 1.46 -0.75 3.66
CA HIS A 254 2.08 -0.68 2.33
C HIS A 254 2.26 -2.06 1.68
N CYS A 255 2.23 -3.13 2.49
CA CYS A 255 2.25 -4.50 2.00
C CYS A 255 0.99 -4.91 1.21
N GLU A 256 -0.12 -4.20 1.40
CA GLU A 256 -1.39 -4.47 0.72
C GLU A 256 -1.59 -3.62 -0.53
N ALA A 257 -0.69 -2.65 -0.79
CA ALA A 257 -0.79 -1.78 -1.96
C ALA A 257 -0.33 -2.47 -3.25
N ILE A 258 -1.12 -2.31 -4.31
CA ILE A 258 -0.72 -2.61 -5.69
C ILE A 258 -0.81 -1.31 -6.50
N PRO A 259 0.30 -0.56 -6.62
CA PRO A 259 0.29 0.71 -7.34
C PRO A 259 -0.24 0.58 -8.76
N GLY A 260 -1.16 1.47 -9.14
CA GLY A 260 -1.72 1.53 -10.48
C GLY A 260 -2.85 0.54 -10.78
N LEU A 261 -3.25 -0.33 -9.85
CA LEU A 261 -4.24 -1.39 -10.12
C LEU A 261 -5.59 -0.83 -10.61
N VAL A 262 -6.17 0.12 -9.86
CA VAL A 262 -7.46 0.75 -10.24
C VAL A 262 -7.28 1.64 -11.48
N ALA A 263 -6.15 2.34 -11.58
CA ALA A 263 -5.83 3.12 -12.79
C ALA A 263 -5.77 2.26 -14.05
N ALA A 264 -5.34 1.01 -13.93
CA ALA A 264 -5.32 0.04 -15.02
C ALA A 264 -6.68 -0.65 -15.26
N GLY A 265 -7.73 -0.25 -14.53
CA GLY A 265 -9.10 -0.72 -14.72
C GLY A 265 -9.43 -2.02 -13.99
N VAL A 266 -8.74 -2.34 -12.89
CA VAL A 266 -9.04 -3.52 -12.04
C VAL A 266 -9.39 -3.04 -10.64
N GLU A 267 -10.57 -3.45 -10.16
CA GLU A 267 -11.05 -3.22 -8.81
C GLU A 267 -11.20 -4.57 -8.08
N TYR A 268 -11.49 -4.53 -6.77
CA TYR A 268 -11.48 -5.75 -5.93
C TYR A 268 -12.46 -6.83 -6.41
N HIS A 269 -13.63 -6.46 -6.94
CA HIS A 269 -14.59 -7.42 -7.52
C HIS A 269 -14.00 -8.20 -8.70
N ASP A 270 -13.12 -7.58 -9.51
CA ASP A 270 -12.42 -8.26 -10.60
C ASP A 270 -11.44 -9.32 -10.08
N LEU A 271 -10.77 -9.05 -8.94
CA LEU A 271 -9.87 -10.02 -8.29
C LEU A 271 -10.64 -11.26 -7.84
N LEU A 272 -11.84 -11.05 -7.23
CA LEU A 272 -12.71 -12.14 -6.83
C LEU A 272 -13.25 -12.89 -8.06
N ALA A 273 -13.66 -12.18 -9.11
CA ALA A 273 -14.11 -12.76 -10.36
C ALA A 273 -13.01 -13.60 -11.04
N ALA A 274 -11.73 -13.20 -10.93
CA ALA A 274 -10.60 -13.94 -11.52
C ALA A 274 -10.44 -15.36 -10.96
N MET A 275 -11.07 -15.68 -9.82
CA MET A 275 -11.16 -17.06 -9.31
C MET A 275 -12.12 -17.95 -10.11
N ALA A 276 -13.09 -17.39 -10.83
CA ALA A 276 -14.11 -18.17 -11.54
C ALA A 276 -13.48 -19.14 -12.58
N PRO A 277 -14.02 -20.36 -12.70
CA PRO A 277 -15.21 -20.93 -12.04
C PRO A 277 -14.91 -21.69 -10.73
N ARG A 278 -13.71 -21.52 -10.13
CA ARG A 278 -13.27 -22.20 -8.91
C ARG A 278 -14.06 -21.70 -7.70
N PRO A 279 -14.37 -22.53 -6.69
CA PRO A 279 -15.13 -22.13 -5.50
C PRO A 279 -14.45 -20.98 -4.74
N LEU A 280 -15.25 -19.97 -4.38
CA LEU A 280 -14.85 -18.80 -3.60
C LEU A 280 -15.90 -18.51 -2.53
N ARG A 281 -15.50 -18.43 -1.27
CA ARG A 281 -16.34 -17.99 -0.16
C ARG A 281 -15.65 -16.84 0.57
N VAL A 282 -16.26 -15.67 0.54
CA VAL A 282 -15.81 -14.53 1.33
C VAL A 282 -16.48 -14.58 2.69
N PHE A 283 -15.71 -14.41 3.77
CA PHE A 283 -16.22 -14.31 5.14
C PHE A 283 -15.98 -12.88 5.64
N ALA A 284 -17.01 -12.25 6.22
CA ALA A 284 -16.92 -10.86 6.68
C ALA A 284 -17.69 -10.61 7.97
N GLY A 285 -17.11 -9.80 8.85
CA GLY A 285 -17.79 -9.23 10.01
C GLY A 285 -18.71 -8.07 9.62
N ILE A 286 -19.98 -8.11 10.05
CA ILE A 286 -20.94 -7.03 9.74
C ILE A 286 -20.54 -5.71 10.42
N ARG A 287 -19.87 -5.79 11.57
CA ARG A 287 -19.43 -4.64 12.37
C ARG A 287 -17.93 -4.37 12.22
N ASP A 288 -17.29 -4.91 11.18
CA ASP A 288 -15.86 -4.70 10.94
C ASP A 288 -15.57 -3.21 10.68
N PRO A 289 -14.83 -2.51 11.57
CA PRO A 289 -14.52 -1.10 11.39
C PRO A 289 -13.42 -0.86 10.37
N LEU A 290 -12.68 -1.89 9.98
CA LEU A 290 -11.53 -1.79 9.07
C LEU A 290 -11.94 -2.04 7.62
N PHE A 291 -12.81 -3.04 7.39
CA PHE A 291 -13.30 -3.42 6.06
C PHE A 291 -14.83 -3.35 6.04
N PRO A 292 -15.40 -2.22 5.58
CA PRO A 292 -16.85 -2.01 5.62
C PRO A 292 -17.62 -3.10 4.89
N ILE A 293 -18.62 -3.67 5.56
CA ILE A 293 -19.44 -4.75 4.99
C ILE A 293 -20.11 -4.36 3.68
N ILE A 294 -20.44 -3.09 3.48
CA ILE A 294 -21.06 -2.62 2.21
C ILE A 294 -20.10 -2.84 1.03
N GLY A 295 -18.81 -2.59 1.20
CA GLY A 295 -17.80 -2.82 0.18
C GLY A 295 -17.61 -4.31 -0.13
N ALA A 296 -17.66 -5.18 0.90
CA ALA A 296 -17.62 -6.64 0.71
C ALA A 296 -18.87 -7.14 -0.03
N ARG A 297 -20.08 -6.69 0.37
CA ARG A 297 -21.34 -7.05 -0.31
C ARG A 297 -21.30 -6.68 -1.79
N ARG A 298 -20.87 -5.47 -2.12
CA ARG A 298 -20.76 -5.00 -3.50
C ARG A 298 -19.71 -5.79 -4.28
N ALA A 299 -18.53 -5.98 -3.73
CA ALA A 299 -17.46 -6.72 -4.40
C ALA A 299 -17.87 -8.16 -4.76
N VAL A 300 -18.51 -8.87 -3.82
CA VAL A 300 -18.97 -10.24 -4.04
C VAL A 300 -20.17 -10.29 -5.00
N ALA A 301 -21.12 -9.35 -4.88
CA ALA A 301 -22.27 -9.31 -5.77
C ALA A 301 -21.86 -9.09 -7.24
N GLU A 302 -20.94 -8.17 -7.50
CA GLU A 302 -20.42 -7.94 -8.87
C GLU A 302 -19.61 -9.13 -9.38
N ALA A 303 -18.74 -9.74 -8.55
CA ALA A 303 -18.01 -10.94 -8.93
C ALA A 303 -18.94 -12.13 -9.25
N ALA A 304 -20.02 -12.31 -8.48
CA ALA A 304 -20.97 -13.40 -8.69
C ALA A 304 -21.68 -13.34 -10.06
N ILE A 305 -21.76 -12.15 -10.67
CA ILE A 305 -22.30 -12.01 -12.04
C ILE A 305 -21.37 -12.70 -13.05
N ALA A 306 -20.05 -12.52 -12.90
CA ALA A 306 -19.07 -13.23 -13.75
C ALA A 306 -19.17 -14.75 -13.57
N TYR A 307 -19.32 -15.24 -12.33
CA TYR A 307 -19.51 -16.66 -12.05
C TYR A 307 -20.79 -17.21 -12.71
N LYS A 308 -21.90 -16.44 -12.64
CA LYS A 308 -23.15 -16.83 -13.29
C LYS A 308 -22.97 -16.95 -14.81
N ALA A 309 -22.30 -15.99 -15.45
CA ALA A 309 -22.05 -16.01 -16.89
C ALA A 309 -21.19 -17.21 -17.33
N LEU A 310 -20.32 -17.71 -16.44
CA LEU A 310 -19.49 -18.91 -16.68
C LEU A 310 -20.16 -20.22 -16.26
N GLY A 311 -21.46 -20.25 -15.96
CA GLY A 311 -22.19 -21.45 -15.54
C GLY A 311 -21.84 -21.92 -14.11
N ALA A 312 -21.14 -21.10 -13.33
CA ALA A 312 -20.67 -21.44 -11.98
C ALA A 312 -21.50 -20.74 -10.87
N ARG A 313 -22.79 -20.53 -11.13
CA ARG A 313 -23.71 -19.88 -10.18
C ARG A 313 -23.64 -20.55 -8.79
N GLY A 314 -23.55 -19.75 -7.73
CA GLY A 314 -23.46 -20.20 -6.34
C GLY A 314 -22.07 -20.58 -5.86
N LYS A 315 -21.07 -20.67 -6.75
CA LYS A 315 -19.67 -20.93 -6.34
C LYS A 315 -18.95 -19.71 -5.78
N CYS A 316 -19.46 -18.49 -6.00
CA CYS A 316 -19.00 -17.26 -5.37
C CYS A 316 -20.09 -16.74 -4.45
N ALA A 317 -19.82 -16.61 -3.15
CA ALA A 317 -20.78 -16.08 -2.19
C ALA A 317 -20.09 -15.41 -0.98
N LEU A 318 -20.84 -14.52 -0.32
CA LEU A 318 -20.48 -13.89 0.94
C LEU A 318 -21.17 -14.64 2.09
N GLU A 319 -20.43 -14.85 3.17
CA GLU A 319 -20.94 -15.32 4.45
C GLU A 319 -20.66 -14.27 5.51
N GLU A 320 -21.73 -13.74 6.10
CA GLU A 320 -21.69 -12.62 7.04
C GLU A 320 -21.84 -13.11 8.47
N HIS A 321 -21.02 -12.57 9.36
CA HIS A 321 -21.05 -12.87 10.79
C HIS A 321 -21.23 -11.59 11.61
N TYR A 322 -22.01 -11.67 12.67
CA TYR A 322 -22.21 -10.54 13.57
C TYR A 322 -21.01 -10.40 14.52
N CYS A 323 -19.93 -9.89 13.98
CA CYS A 323 -18.70 -9.62 14.71
C CYS A 323 -18.00 -8.37 14.15
N ASP A 324 -17.01 -7.87 14.87
CA ASP A 324 -16.07 -6.85 14.47
C ASP A 324 -14.95 -7.44 13.56
N HIS A 325 -13.75 -6.82 13.57
CA HIS A 325 -12.57 -7.33 12.85
C HIS A 325 -11.95 -8.55 13.57
N SER A 326 -12.73 -9.62 13.67
CA SER A 326 -12.38 -10.85 14.38
C SER A 326 -12.74 -12.08 13.57
N CYS A 327 -12.37 -13.26 14.05
CA CYS A 327 -12.71 -14.53 13.42
C CYS A 327 -13.30 -15.48 14.48
N PRO A 328 -14.59 -15.29 14.85
CA PRO A 328 -15.27 -16.12 15.82
C PRO A 328 -15.35 -17.58 15.34
N GLU A 329 -15.62 -18.48 16.28
CA GLU A 329 -15.72 -19.92 16.01
C GLU A 329 -16.65 -20.22 14.84
N ALA A 330 -17.86 -19.68 14.83
CA ALA A 330 -18.83 -19.86 13.73
C ALA A 330 -18.26 -19.50 12.35
N MET A 331 -17.40 -18.49 12.26
CA MET A 331 -16.73 -18.09 11.00
C MET A 331 -15.64 -19.10 10.63
N ARG A 332 -14.92 -19.66 11.62
CA ARG A 332 -13.93 -20.71 11.37
C ARG A 332 -14.60 -21.99 10.94
N GLU A 333 -15.68 -22.42 11.63
CA GLU A 333 -16.52 -23.54 11.25
C GLU A 333 -17.08 -23.41 9.83
N GLY A 334 -17.58 -22.22 9.48
CA GLY A 334 -18.00 -21.91 8.10
C GLY A 334 -16.87 -22.12 7.09
N THR A 335 -15.62 -21.74 7.46
CA THR A 335 -14.43 -21.93 6.62
C THR A 335 -14.11 -23.42 6.44
N TYR A 336 -14.17 -24.22 7.52
CA TYR A 336 -13.94 -25.67 7.44
C TYR A 336 -14.99 -26.35 6.57
N GLY A 337 -16.27 -26.09 6.80
CA GLY A 337 -17.36 -26.62 6.00
C GLY A 337 -17.30 -26.20 4.53
N PHE A 338 -16.82 -24.99 4.22
CA PHE A 338 -16.59 -24.56 2.83
C PHE A 338 -15.51 -25.44 2.16
N PHE A 339 -14.35 -25.62 2.78
CA PHE A 339 -13.29 -26.44 2.20
C PHE A 339 -13.66 -27.93 2.12
N GLU A 340 -14.42 -28.45 3.08
CA GLU A 340 -14.96 -29.81 3.00
C GLU A 340 -15.78 -30.01 1.72
N ARG A 341 -16.75 -29.13 1.47
CA ARG A 341 -17.59 -29.21 0.26
C ARG A 341 -16.81 -28.97 -1.04
N ALA A 342 -15.77 -28.13 -0.99
CA ALA A 342 -15.02 -27.77 -2.20
C ALA A 342 -13.91 -28.77 -2.57
N LEU A 343 -13.26 -29.40 -1.58
CA LEU A 343 -12.01 -30.12 -1.79
C LEU A 343 -12.06 -31.59 -1.38
N LYS A 344 -12.92 -32.01 -0.41
CA LYS A 344 -12.97 -33.39 0.04
C LYS A 344 -13.68 -34.33 -0.95
N ARG A 345 -13.27 -35.59 -0.89
CA ARG A 345 -13.83 -36.72 -1.65
C ARG A 345 -14.11 -37.88 -0.72
N PRO A 346 -14.95 -38.85 -1.11
CA PRO A 346 -15.11 -40.11 -0.37
C PRO A 346 -13.76 -40.76 -0.10
N GLY A 347 -13.55 -41.19 1.14
CA GLY A 347 -12.29 -41.80 1.61
C GLY A 347 -11.27 -40.83 2.22
N ASP A 348 -11.47 -39.51 2.13
CA ASP A 348 -10.63 -38.58 2.89
C ASP A 348 -10.94 -38.66 4.40
N VAL A 349 -9.92 -38.44 5.23
CA VAL A 349 -10.03 -38.48 6.69
C VAL A 349 -11.09 -37.50 7.17
N ALA A 350 -12.01 -37.96 8.02
CA ALA A 350 -13.09 -37.15 8.56
C ALA A 350 -12.66 -36.28 9.75
N GLY A 351 -11.70 -36.75 10.55
CA GLY A 351 -11.21 -36.08 11.74
C GLY A 351 -12.27 -35.85 12.84
N PRO A 352 -11.88 -35.39 14.03
CA PRO A 352 -12.78 -35.13 15.16
C PRO A 352 -13.67 -33.88 15.02
N ARG A 353 -13.47 -33.04 14.03
CA ARG A 353 -14.29 -31.85 13.72
C ARG A 353 -14.40 -30.77 14.81
N ASP A 354 -13.38 -30.63 15.61
CA ASP A 354 -13.18 -29.53 16.56
C ASP A 354 -11.80 -28.91 16.37
N GLU A 355 -11.46 -27.88 17.13
CA GLU A 355 -10.17 -27.21 17.00
C GLU A 355 -9.10 -27.78 17.95
N GLY A 356 -9.48 -28.71 18.80
CA GLY A 356 -8.61 -29.26 19.84
C GLY A 356 -8.23 -28.25 20.92
N GLU A 357 -7.37 -28.69 21.82
CA GLU A 357 -6.86 -27.83 22.91
C GLU A 357 -5.88 -26.76 22.42
N ASP A 358 -5.70 -25.72 23.21
CA ASP A 358 -4.71 -24.68 22.95
C ASP A 358 -3.28 -25.25 23.04
N ILE A 359 -2.44 -24.77 22.15
CA ILE A 359 -1.05 -25.21 22.03
C ILE A 359 -0.13 -24.07 22.48
N ASP A 360 0.91 -24.39 23.23
CA ASP A 360 1.99 -23.43 23.47
C ASP A 360 2.82 -23.22 22.19
N LEU A 361 2.45 -22.19 21.43
CA LEU A 361 3.14 -21.82 20.20
C LEU A 361 4.51 -21.16 20.44
N ALA A 362 4.86 -20.84 21.70
CA ALA A 362 6.18 -20.35 22.07
C ALA A 362 7.20 -21.50 22.32
N ASP A 363 6.76 -22.77 22.27
CA ASP A 363 7.65 -23.93 22.39
C ASP A 363 8.83 -23.81 21.42
N PRO A 364 10.09 -23.77 21.91
CA PRO A 364 11.27 -23.65 21.07
C PRO A 364 11.43 -24.73 20.00
N ARG A 365 10.78 -25.90 20.20
CA ARG A 365 10.78 -27.01 19.22
C ARG A 365 9.97 -26.65 17.96
N LEU A 366 9.02 -25.71 18.05
CA LEU A 366 8.22 -25.19 16.94
C LEU A 366 8.96 -24.12 16.13
N ARG A 367 10.14 -23.67 16.54
CA ARG A 367 10.91 -22.71 15.74
C ARG A 367 11.45 -23.35 14.47
N ALA A 368 11.15 -22.73 13.32
CA ALA A 368 11.65 -23.16 12.02
C ALA A 368 13.14 -22.76 11.86
N LEU A 369 13.51 -21.53 12.28
CA LEU A 369 14.88 -20.99 12.26
C LEU A 369 15.41 -20.72 13.68
N PRO A 370 15.77 -21.75 14.48
CA PRO A 370 16.27 -21.55 15.85
C PRO A 370 17.60 -20.78 15.90
N LYS A 371 18.33 -20.76 14.79
CA LYS A 371 19.52 -19.94 14.57
C LYS A 371 19.45 -19.24 13.23
N ARG A 372 19.68 -17.92 13.23
CA ARG A 372 19.70 -17.13 12.01
C ARG A 372 20.86 -17.60 11.09
N PRO A 373 20.58 -17.91 9.82
CA PRO A 373 21.63 -18.21 8.85
C PRO A 373 22.60 -17.03 8.65
N ALA A 374 23.85 -17.31 8.34
CA ALA A 374 24.86 -16.26 8.11
C ALA A 374 24.48 -15.35 6.93
N ARG A 375 23.84 -15.90 5.90
CA ARG A 375 23.25 -15.14 4.81
C ARG A 375 21.74 -15.05 5.04
N PHE A 376 21.27 -13.89 5.45
CA PHE A 376 19.86 -13.60 5.68
C PHE A 376 19.53 -12.26 5.03
N LEU A 377 18.74 -12.29 3.95
CA LEU A 377 18.39 -11.09 3.19
C LEU A 377 17.22 -10.36 3.84
N ALA A 378 17.30 -9.02 3.84
CA ALA A 378 16.21 -8.12 4.12
C ALA A 378 15.55 -7.60 2.82
N ILE A 379 14.40 -6.93 2.93
CA ILE A 379 13.75 -6.26 1.79
C ILE A 379 14.69 -5.24 1.13
N ALA A 380 15.54 -4.57 1.93
CA ALA A 380 16.57 -3.67 1.43
C ALA A 380 17.53 -4.34 0.45
N ASP A 381 17.89 -5.61 0.69
CA ASP A 381 18.78 -6.35 -0.21
C ASP A 381 18.06 -6.75 -1.50
N LEU A 382 16.78 -7.14 -1.42
CA LEU A 382 15.95 -7.39 -2.60
C LEU A 382 15.81 -6.12 -3.44
N TYR A 383 15.57 -4.98 -2.81
CA TYR A 383 15.53 -3.68 -3.48
C TYR A 383 16.83 -3.37 -4.22
N ARG A 384 17.99 -3.50 -3.54
CA ARG A 384 19.30 -3.30 -4.16
C ARG A 384 19.54 -4.27 -5.33
N ASN A 385 19.06 -5.52 -5.20
CA ASN A 385 19.18 -6.52 -6.26
C ASN A 385 18.33 -6.15 -7.49
N GLU A 386 17.10 -5.66 -7.31
CA GLU A 386 16.28 -5.15 -8.42
C GLU A 386 16.94 -3.96 -9.11
N LEU A 387 17.52 -3.02 -8.35
CA LEU A 387 18.21 -1.86 -8.91
C LEU A 387 19.46 -2.21 -9.75
N ARG A 388 20.09 -3.38 -9.53
CA ARG A 388 21.19 -3.85 -10.42
C ARG A 388 20.72 -4.12 -11.84
N LYS A 389 19.44 -4.39 -12.04
CA LYS A 389 18.81 -4.60 -13.35
C LYS A 389 18.44 -3.27 -14.02
N ALA A 390 18.37 -2.19 -13.25
CA ALA A 390 17.97 -0.87 -13.72
C ALA A 390 19.03 -0.28 -14.66
N LYS A 391 18.56 0.46 -15.68
CA LYS A 391 19.40 1.25 -16.59
C LYS A 391 18.96 2.71 -16.51
N PRO A 392 19.30 3.42 -15.42
CA PRO A 392 18.86 4.78 -15.20
C PRO A 392 19.37 5.71 -16.31
N LYS A 393 18.50 6.57 -16.80
CA LYS A 393 18.81 7.53 -17.85
C LYS A 393 18.12 8.88 -17.59
N ARG A 394 18.43 9.86 -18.43
CA ARG A 394 17.68 11.11 -18.42
C ARG A 394 16.24 10.86 -18.82
N LEU A 395 15.28 11.33 -18.02
CA LEU A 395 13.87 11.28 -18.33
C LEU A 395 13.40 12.55 -19.08
N SER A 396 12.42 12.39 -19.95
CA SER A 396 11.63 13.53 -20.44
C SER A 396 10.70 14.03 -19.32
N ALA A 397 10.34 15.33 -19.38
CA ALA A 397 9.34 15.89 -18.48
C ALA A 397 8.00 15.14 -18.56
N GLN A 398 7.57 14.74 -19.75
CA GLN A 398 6.36 13.93 -19.94
C GLN A 398 6.42 12.60 -19.19
N ARG A 399 7.54 11.86 -19.29
CA ARG A 399 7.69 10.57 -18.60
C ARG A 399 7.75 10.74 -17.09
N LEU A 400 8.45 11.77 -16.61
CA LEU A 400 8.48 12.08 -15.17
C LEU A 400 7.09 12.45 -14.65
N ASN A 401 6.33 13.28 -15.36
CA ASN A 401 4.94 13.60 -14.98
C ASN A 401 4.05 12.34 -14.94
N ALA A 402 4.22 11.40 -15.87
CA ALA A 402 3.50 10.14 -15.87
C ALA A 402 3.83 9.28 -14.62
N LEU A 403 5.12 9.19 -14.23
CA LEU A 403 5.53 8.47 -13.01
C LEU A 403 5.00 9.15 -11.74
N LEU A 404 4.98 10.47 -11.71
CA LEU A 404 4.40 11.26 -10.62
C LEU A 404 2.86 11.13 -10.56
N GLY A 405 2.22 10.56 -11.57
CA GLY A 405 0.77 10.47 -11.68
C GLY A 405 0.09 11.82 -11.93
N ARG A 406 0.81 12.77 -12.55
CA ARG A 406 0.30 14.12 -12.88
C ARG A 406 -0.27 14.17 -14.28
N LYS A 407 -1.35 14.96 -14.45
CA LYS A 407 -1.98 15.23 -15.74
C LYS A 407 -1.74 16.70 -16.15
N PRO A 408 -1.79 17.02 -17.44
CA PRO A 408 -1.84 18.42 -17.88
C PRO A 408 -2.99 19.15 -17.18
N GLY A 409 -2.76 20.39 -16.77
CA GLY A 409 -3.76 21.21 -16.08
C GLY A 409 -3.84 21.01 -14.55
N ASP A 410 -3.38 19.90 -14.00
CA ASP A 410 -3.47 19.63 -12.54
C ASP A 410 -2.98 20.79 -11.66
N SER A 411 -1.99 21.57 -12.13
CA SER A 411 -1.39 22.70 -11.38
C SER A 411 -2.09 24.05 -11.66
N GLU A 412 -3.19 24.09 -12.38
CA GLU A 412 -3.96 25.32 -12.56
C GLU A 412 -4.64 25.70 -11.24
N VAL A 413 -4.56 26.97 -10.87
CA VAL A 413 -5.23 27.50 -9.69
C VAL A 413 -6.66 27.87 -10.06
N VAL A 414 -7.61 27.08 -9.61
CA VAL A 414 -9.03 27.23 -9.96
C VAL A 414 -9.80 28.10 -8.97
N CYS A 415 -9.25 28.29 -7.77
CA CYS A 415 -9.86 29.14 -6.75
C CYS A 415 -8.79 29.74 -5.83
N MET A 416 -9.01 30.97 -5.41
CA MET A 416 -8.19 31.67 -4.44
C MET A 416 -9.09 32.31 -3.39
N VAL A 417 -8.77 32.11 -2.11
CA VAL A 417 -9.53 32.69 -1.00
C VAL A 417 -8.56 33.35 -0.03
N GLY A 418 -8.90 34.58 0.42
CA GLY A 418 -8.02 35.38 1.28
C GLY A 418 -7.05 36.26 0.46
N GLY A 419 -6.45 37.24 1.13
CA GLY A 419 -5.61 38.27 0.52
C GLY A 419 -6.43 39.51 0.13
N GLU A 420 -6.07 40.66 0.66
CA GLU A 420 -6.57 41.96 0.20
C GLU A 420 -6.18 42.12 -1.27
N ARG A 421 -7.14 42.41 -2.13
CA ARG A 421 -6.85 42.90 -3.48
C ARG A 421 -6.07 44.20 -3.32
N ALA A 422 -4.86 44.24 -3.80
CA ALA A 422 -4.13 45.49 -3.95
C ALA A 422 -4.97 46.44 -4.82
N GLY A 423 -5.70 47.39 -4.18
CA GLY A 423 -6.43 48.39 -4.92
C GLY A 423 -7.77 48.84 -4.35
N GLN A 424 -8.03 48.78 -3.04
CA GLN A 424 -9.07 49.58 -2.42
C GLN A 424 -8.59 50.03 -1.02
N GLU A 425 -8.19 51.31 -0.95
CA GLU A 425 -8.00 52.06 0.30
C GLU A 425 -9.34 52.10 1.06
N GLN A 426 -9.44 51.40 2.19
CA GLN A 426 -10.39 51.78 3.22
C GLN A 426 -9.61 52.19 4.47
N SER A 427 -9.71 53.47 4.72
CA SER A 427 -9.23 54.14 5.94
C SER A 427 -9.95 53.59 7.17
N SER A 428 -9.28 52.83 8.01
CA SER A 428 -9.57 52.78 9.44
C SER A 428 -8.29 52.67 10.25
N SER A 429 -7.92 53.78 10.81
CA SER A 429 -6.90 53.95 11.81
C SER A 429 -7.29 53.24 13.11
N ARG A 430 -6.84 52.02 13.34
CA ARG A 430 -6.61 51.38 14.66
C ARG A 430 -6.31 49.87 14.45
N LEU A 431 -5.07 49.57 14.10
CA LEU A 431 -4.43 48.28 14.38
C LEU A 431 -2.94 48.35 13.99
N ARG A 432 -2.23 49.25 14.68
CA ARG A 432 -0.76 49.18 14.71
C ARG A 432 -0.37 48.25 15.86
N SER A 433 -0.26 46.95 15.59
CA SER A 433 0.68 46.06 16.29
C SER A 433 0.50 44.62 15.80
N ARG A 434 1.57 44.07 15.29
CA ARG A 434 1.80 42.76 14.63
C ARG A 434 1.44 42.76 13.15
N GLN A 435 2.47 42.86 12.29
CA GLN A 435 2.37 42.62 10.85
C GLN A 435 1.83 41.20 10.64
N ALA A 436 0.51 41.08 10.46
CA ALA A 436 -0.12 39.84 9.99
C ALA A 436 0.36 39.59 8.56
N CYS A 437 1.12 38.56 8.33
CA CYS A 437 1.45 38.13 6.97
C CYS A 437 0.17 37.70 6.28
N PRO A 438 -0.20 38.23 5.09
CA PRO A 438 -1.39 37.83 4.39
C PRO A 438 -1.31 36.33 4.06
N THR A 439 -2.31 35.57 4.46
CA THR A 439 -2.48 34.16 4.14
C THR A 439 -3.44 34.03 2.96
N VAL A 440 -3.04 33.31 1.94
CA VAL A 440 -3.85 33.03 0.76
C VAL A 440 -4.01 31.51 0.65
N LEU A 441 -5.22 31.05 0.43
CA LEU A 441 -5.50 29.66 0.17
C LEU A 441 -5.69 29.46 -1.34
N LEU A 442 -4.86 28.62 -1.94
CA LEU A 442 -4.93 28.26 -3.36
C LEU A 442 -5.50 26.86 -3.51
N ARG A 443 -6.50 26.69 -4.37
CA ARG A 443 -7.00 25.39 -4.77
C ARG A 443 -6.56 25.06 -6.19
N MET A 444 -5.94 23.89 -6.36
CA MET A 444 -5.49 23.37 -7.64
C MET A 444 -6.63 22.63 -8.37
N ALA A 445 -6.55 22.53 -9.68
CA ALA A 445 -7.54 21.83 -10.50
C ALA A 445 -7.69 20.34 -10.14
N ASP A 446 -6.63 19.71 -9.62
CA ASP A 446 -6.69 18.32 -9.14
C ASP A 446 -7.30 18.18 -7.74
N GLY A 447 -7.80 19.28 -7.15
CA GLY A 447 -8.41 19.34 -5.82
C GLY A 447 -7.44 19.63 -4.67
N GLY A 448 -6.14 19.66 -4.93
CA GLY A 448 -5.13 20.01 -3.91
C GLY A 448 -5.30 21.43 -3.38
N VAL A 449 -4.90 21.64 -2.12
CA VAL A 449 -5.00 22.93 -1.45
C VAL A 449 -3.65 23.31 -0.87
N ALA A 450 -3.22 24.56 -1.10
CA ALA A 450 -1.97 25.11 -0.60
C ALA A 450 -2.22 26.41 0.20
N PRO A 451 -2.10 26.40 1.54
CA PRO A 451 -2.08 27.59 2.36
C PRO A 451 -0.75 28.33 2.18
N VAL A 452 -0.78 29.52 1.59
CA VAL A 452 0.39 30.33 1.23
C VAL A 452 0.50 31.52 2.15
N VAL A 453 1.70 31.80 2.66
CA VAL A 453 2.03 33.00 3.42
C VAL A 453 3.12 33.78 2.69
N MET A 454 2.91 35.09 2.53
CA MET A 454 3.88 36.00 1.96
C MET A 454 4.42 36.93 3.07
N ARG A 455 5.74 37.03 3.19
CA ARG A 455 6.42 37.93 4.12
C ARG A 455 7.34 38.87 3.35
N GLY A 456 7.26 40.15 3.67
CA GLY A 456 8.05 41.24 3.06
C GLY A 456 7.42 41.75 1.76
N ALA A 457 7.76 42.99 1.41
CA ALA A 457 7.31 43.66 0.19
C ALA A 457 8.37 43.54 -0.92
N GLY A 458 7.95 43.29 -2.15
CA GLY A 458 8.83 43.26 -3.31
C GLY A 458 8.26 42.49 -4.51
N ARG A 459 8.61 42.95 -5.72
CA ARG A 459 8.24 42.23 -6.94
C ARG A 459 9.05 40.95 -7.15
N SER A 460 10.22 40.80 -6.51
CA SER A 460 11.06 39.60 -6.60
C SER A 460 11.02 38.83 -5.28
N VAL A 461 10.57 37.59 -5.32
CA VAL A 461 10.36 36.73 -4.15
C VAL A 461 11.14 35.42 -4.27
N THR A 462 11.51 34.86 -3.11
CA THR A 462 11.98 33.46 -3.02
C THR A 462 10.85 32.59 -2.51
N VAL A 463 10.53 31.52 -3.22
CA VAL A 463 9.61 30.48 -2.72
C VAL A 463 10.40 29.52 -1.85
N VAL A 464 9.93 29.25 -0.64
CA VAL A 464 10.60 28.34 0.32
C VAL A 464 9.66 27.18 0.67
N VAL A 465 10.18 25.99 0.57
CA VAL A 465 9.54 24.75 1.00
C VAL A 465 10.42 24.00 1.98
N SER A 466 9.83 23.39 3.00
CA SER A 466 10.56 22.68 4.06
C SER A 466 9.86 21.39 4.44
N ASP A 467 10.62 20.39 4.88
CA ASP A 467 10.05 19.16 5.45
C ASP A 467 9.26 19.42 6.74
N GLY A 468 9.55 20.51 7.47
CA GLY A 468 8.80 20.95 8.65
C GLY A 468 7.69 21.98 8.36
N GLY A 469 7.33 22.21 7.09
CA GLY A 469 6.25 23.09 6.66
C GLY A 469 6.61 24.57 6.60
N LYS A 470 5.61 25.42 6.27
CA LYS A 470 5.80 26.86 6.04
C LYS A 470 6.30 27.62 7.27
N ALA A 471 5.88 27.19 8.48
CA ALA A 471 6.32 27.84 9.72
C ALA A 471 7.83 27.68 9.95
N GLU A 472 8.39 26.51 9.66
CA GLU A 472 9.84 26.28 9.69
C GLU A 472 10.55 27.08 8.59
N ALA A 473 10.03 27.03 7.37
CA ALA A 473 10.57 27.76 6.23
C ALA A 473 10.69 29.26 6.52
N LEU A 474 9.66 29.87 7.12
CA LEU A 474 9.65 31.28 7.50
C LEU A 474 10.67 31.65 8.60
N ARG A 475 10.98 30.72 9.52
CA ARG A 475 12.00 30.93 10.55
C ARG A 475 13.41 30.92 9.99
N GLN A 476 13.68 30.10 8.99
CA GLN A 476 15.03 29.88 8.47
C GLN A 476 15.48 30.89 7.41
N VAL A 477 14.56 31.63 6.79
CA VAL A 477 14.86 32.51 5.65
C VAL A 477 14.47 33.97 5.98
N LYS A 478 15.37 34.91 5.70
CA LYS A 478 15.14 36.36 5.84
C LYS A 478 14.80 37.00 4.48
N GLY A 479 14.10 38.13 4.49
CA GLY A 479 13.74 38.91 3.31
C GLY A 479 12.38 38.59 2.70
N PRO A 480 12.08 39.08 1.48
CA PRO A 480 10.84 38.77 0.77
C PRO A 480 10.74 37.28 0.42
N VAL A 481 9.82 36.59 1.06
CA VAL A 481 9.69 35.15 0.98
C VAL A 481 8.22 34.74 0.90
N VAL A 482 7.97 33.72 0.09
CA VAL A 482 6.69 33.03 0.02
C VAL A 482 6.92 31.60 0.51
N ALA A 483 6.20 31.21 1.55
CA ALA A 483 6.21 29.86 2.07
C ALA A 483 4.78 29.29 2.06
N PHE A 484 4.64 28.00 1.86
CA PHE A 484 3.34 27.35 1.88
C PHE A 484 3.46 25.93 2.41
N ASP A 485 2.34 25.40 2.86
CA ASP A 485 2.21 23.98 3.14
C ASP A 485 1.60 23.29 1.90
N TRP A 486 2.26 22.25 1.42
CA TRP A 486 1.67 21.38 0.40
C TRP A 486 0.72 20.37 1.04
N ARG A 487 -0.05 19.70 0.22
CA ARG A 487 -1.01 18.70 0.69
C ARG A 487 -0.36 17.68 1.62
N GLY A 488 -1.01 17.44 2.76
CA GLY A 488 -0.53 16.54 3.81
C GLY A 488 0.61 17.11 4.66
N GLN A 489 0.72 18.44 4.77
CA GLN A 489 1.70 19.10 5.62
C GLN A 489 1.13 20.38 6.27
N GLY A 490 1.62 20.74 7.45
CA GLY A 490 1.20 21.95 8.17
C GLY A 490 -0.30 21.98 8.40
N GLU A 491 -0.99 23.00 7.93
CA GLU A 491 -2.44 23.14 8.07
C GLU A 491 -3.24 22.08 7.30
N THR A 492 -2.62 21.40 6.33
CA THR A 492 -3.23 20.32 5.58
C THR A 492 -2.79 18.94 6.07
N THR A 493 -2.10 18.88 7.23
CA THR A 493 -1.67 17.62 7.84
C THR A 493 -2.87 16.91 8.45
N PRO A 494 -3.12 15.64 8.10
CA PRO A 494 -4.08 14.82 8.81
C PRO A 494 -3.66 14.63 10.27
N SER A 495 -4.61 14.32 11.14
CA SER A 495 -4.44 14.19 12.59
C SER A 495 -3.40 13.16 13.08
N ALA A 496 -2.94 12.28 12.19
CA ALA A 496 -1.89 11.31 12.48
C ALA A 496 -1.06 11.02 11.22
N ASP A 497 0.20 10.62 11.39
CA ASP A 497 1.08 10.11 10.30
C ASP A 497 0.40 8.98 9.49
N GLU A 498 -0.45 8.27 10.14
CA GLU A 498 -1.35 7.25 9.62
C GLU A 498 -2.14 7.68 8.38
N TRP A 499 -2.69 8.91 8.35
CA TRP A 499 -3.48 9.41 7.23
C TRP A 499 -2.65 9.72 5.98
N GLN A 500 -1.40 10.13 6.15
CA GLN A 500 -0.50 10.32 5.01
C GLN A 500 -0.14 8.97 4.37
N GLN A 501 0.05 7.94 5.19
CA GLN A 501 0.27 6.58 4.71
C GLN A 501 -0.96 6.09 3.94
N ARG A 502 -2.16 6.24 4.49
CA ARG A 502 -3.44 5.88 3.84
C ARG A 502 -3.60 6.58 2.51
N ALA A 503 -3.38 7.90 2.48
CA ALA A 503 -3.47 8.65 1.23
C ALA A 503 -2.46 8.17 0.19
N THR A 504 -1.21 7.91 0.59
CA THR A 504 -0.19 7.33 -0.30
C THR A 504 -0.64 5.98 -0.87
N HIS A 505 -1.19 5.13 -0.02
CA HIS A 505 -1.71 3.82 -0.39
C HIS A 505 -2.85 3.93 -1.42
N TYR A 506 -3.93 4.67 -1.11
CA TYR A 506 -5.10 4.76 -1.98
C TYR A 506 -4.84 5.56 -3.26
N LEU A 507 -4.09 6.66 -3.19
CA LEU A 507 -3.68 7.41 -4.38
C LEU A 507 -2.88 6.52 -5.34
N SER A 508 -2.04 5.63 -4.79
CA SER A 508 -1.25 4.73 -5.62
C SER A 508 -2.10 3.76 -6.44
N TYR A 509 -3.20 3.26 -5.91
CA TYR A 509 -4.16 2.44 -6.67
C TYR A 509 -4.75 3.20 -7.85
N ALA A 510 -5.04 4.48 -7.68
CA ALA A 510 -5.55 5.36 -8.72
C ALA A 510 -4.48 5.85 -9.72
N GLY A 511 -3.24 5.39 -9.60
CA GLY A 511 -2.11 5.84 -10.43
C GLY A 511 -1.67 7.27 -10.15
N ARG A 512 -2.05 7.80 -8.98
CA ARG A 512 -1.60 9.09 -8.45
C ARG A 512 -0.53 8.86 -7.38
N THR A 513 0.30 9.86 -7.13
CA THR A 513 1.29 9.77 -6.04
C THR A 513 1.24 11.01 -5.17
N LEU A 514 1.47 10.87 -3.88
CA LEU A 514 1.56 12.02 -2.99
C LEU A 514 2.72 12.97 -3.38
N PRO A 515 3.92 12.46 -3.75
CA PRO A 515 4.96 13.31 -4.32
C PRO A 515 4.51 14.09 -5.56
N GLY A 516 3.75 13.45 -6.47
CA GLY A 516 3.19 14.11 -7.65
C GLY A 516 2.22 15.22 -7.30
N GLY A 517 1.37 15.01 -6.31
CA GLY A 517 0.48 16.04 -5.77
C GLY A 517 1.26 17.23 -5.19
N ARG A 518 2.33 16.99 -4.42
CA ARG A 518 3.19 18.06 -3.89
C ARG A 518 3.94 18.83 -4.97
N VAL A 519 4.37 18.15 -6.03
CA VAL A 519 4.91 18.80 -7.24
C VAL A 519 3.86 19.68 -7.90
N THR A 520 2.61 19.22 -7.97
CA THR A 520 1.46 20.00 -8.48
C THR A 520 1.26 21.28 -7.68
N ASP A 521 1.23 21.18 -6.35
CA ASP A 521 1.07 22.34 -5.46
C ASP A 521 2.20 23.35 -5.64
N LEU A 522 3.45 22.90 -5.68
CA LEU A 522 4.62 23.77 -5.85
C LEU A 522 4.61 24.49 -7.21
N ILE A 523 4.28 23.79 -8.28
CA ILE A 523 4.17 24.40 -9.61
C ILE A 523 3.01 25.39 -9.64
N GLY A 524 1.87 25.07 -9.05
CA GLY A 524 0.69 25.94 -8.97
C GLY A 524 1.00 27.26 -8.22
N VAL A 525 1.66 27.18 -7.07
CA VAL A 525 2.08 28.38 -6.32
C VAL A 525 3.04 29.24 -7.14
N VAL A 526 4.02 28.65 -7.83
CA VAL A 526 4.96 29.39 -8.68
C VAL A 526 4.26 30.07 -9.84
N ARG A 527 3.31 29.40 -10.49
CA ARG A 527 2.51 29.97 -11.60
C ARG A 527 1.64 31.10 -11.11
N TRP A 528 0.88 30.89 -10.03
CA TRP A 528 0.05 31.93 -9.42
C TRP A 528 0.83 33.18 -9.07
N LEU A 529 2.03 33.06 -8.48
CA LEU A 529 2.88 34.19 -8.17
C LEU A 529 3.26 34.99 -9.42
N ARG A 530 3.59 34.31 -10.53
CA ARG A 530 3.94 34.97 -11.79
C ARG A 530 2.74 35.68 -12.40
N GLU A 531 1.58 35.05 -12.39
CA GLU A 531 0.31 35.62 -12.89
C GLU A 531 -0.12 36.82 -12.03
N SER A 532 0.22 36.83 -10.74
CA SER A 532 0.03 37.96 -9.82
C SER A 532 1.11 39.04 -9.93
N GLY A 533 2.01 38.98 -10.95
CA GLY A 533 3.02 39.99 -11.25
C GLY A 533 4.32 39.86 -10.44
N HIS A 534 4.53 38.78 -9.71
CA HIS A 534 5.77 38.53 -8.97
C HIS A 534 6.82 37.81 -9.82
N LYS A 535 8.07 38.22 -9.70
CA LYS A 535 9.22 37.49 -10.24
C LYS A 535 9.69 36.49 -9.19
N VAL A 536 9.53 35.19 -9.45
CA VAL A 536 10.10 34.14 -8.58
C VAL A 536 11.59 33.99 -8.92
N SER A 537 12.45 34.43 -8.03
CA SER A 537 13.91 34.43 -8.21
C SER A 537 14.50 33.02 -8.12
N LYS A 538 14.06 32.25 -7.15
CA LYS A 538 14.42 30.86 -6.93
C LYS A 538 13.40 30.14 -6.06
N VAL A 539 13.47 28.82 -6.05
CA VAL A 539 12.83 27.95 -5.06
C VAL A 539 13.93 27.41 -4.14
N LEU A 540 13.79 27.62 -2.84
CA LEU A 540 14.68 27.11 -1.81
C LEU A 540 13.99 25.94 -1.11
N ALA A 541 14.61 24.77 -1.12
CA ALA A 541 14.07 23.56 -0.50
C ALA A 541 14.93 23.12 0.68
N LEU A 542 14.32 22.95 1.84
CA LEU A 542 14.96 22.67 3.12
C LEU A 542 14.53 21.28 3.62
N GLY A 543 15.47 20.34 3.63
CA GLY A 543 15.26 18.93 3.97
C GLY A 543 15.23 17.99 2.77
N GLY A 544 15.33 16.69 3.02
CA GLY A 544 15.51 15.67 1.99
C GLY A 544 14.27 15.48 1.12
N GLY A 545 13.11 15.42 1.72
CA GLY A 545 11.82 15.30 1.03
C GLY A 545 11.51 16.55 0.21
N ALA A 546 11.64 17.74 0.81
CA ALA A 546 11.42 19.02 0.14
C ALA A 546 12.37 19.19 -1.06
N SER A 547 13.65 18.80 -0.91
CA SER A 547 14.65 18.86 -1.99
C SER A 547 14.30 17.91 -3.15
N LEU A 548 13.81 16.71 -2.88
CA LEU A 548 13.35 15.80 -3.92
C LEU A 548 12.12 16.35 -4.67
N ILE A 549 11.13 16.87 -3.95
CA ILE A 549 9.93 17.47 -4.56
C ILE A 549 10.31 18.67 -5.46
N ALA A 550 11.19 19.55 -4.98
CA ALA A 550 11.66 20.69 -5.77
C ALA A 550 12.48 20.25 -7.00
N LEU A 551 13.32 19.21 -6.87
CA LEU A 551 14.06 18.61 -7.97
C LEU A 551 13.10 18.03 -9.03
N PHE A 552 12.05 17.34 -8.61
CA PHE A 552 11.03 16.77 -9.50
C PHE A 552 10.24 17.88 -10.20
N ALA A 553 9.83 18.94 -9.48
CA ALA A 553 9.12 20.06 -10.07
C ALA A 553 9.96 20.75 -11.15
N ALA A 554 11.24 21.04 -10.87
CA ALA A 554 12.16 21.65 -11.83
C ALA A 554 12.44 20.76 -13.05
N SER A 555 12.38 19.42 -12.87
CA SER A 555 12.58 18.44 -13.95
C SER A 555 11.32 18.21 -14.77
N ALA A 556 10.14 18.34 -14.15
CA ALA A 556 8.84 18.15 -14.76
C ALA A 556 8.35 19.38 -15.54
N GLU A 557 8.83 20.60 -15.20
CA GLU A 557 8.40 21.87 -15.77
C GLU A 557 9.61 22.64 -16.34
N ARG A 558 9.58 22.91 -17.67
CA ARG A 558 10.72 23.52 -18.36
C ARG A 558 11.02 24.94 -17.86
N GLU A 559 9.99 25.72 -17.62
CA GLU A 559 10.11 27.13 -17.21
C GLU A 559 10.15 27.31 -15.69
N PHE A 560 10.36 26.25 -14.94
CA PHE A 560 10.44 26.31 -13.49
C PHE A 560 11.65 27.14 -13.03
N PRO A 561 11.55 27.91 -11.94
CA PRO A 561 12.65 28.71 -11.42
C PRO A 561 13.88 27.87 -11.05
N LYS A 562 15.02 28.52 -10.86
CA LYS A 562 16.21 27.88 -10.28
C LYS A 562 15.87 27.31 -8.90
N VAL A 563 16.36 26.09 -8.63
CA VAL A 563 16.18 25.42 -7.33
C VAL A 563 17.48 25.38 -6.54
N GLU A 564 17.40 25.64 -5.25
CA GLU A 564 18.49 25.49 -4.28
C GLU A 564 18.06 24.43 -3.25
N LEU A 565 18.80 23.33 -3.18
CA LEU A 565 18.39 22.07 -2.55
C LEU A 565 19.30 21.78 -1.35
N HIS A 566 18.74 21.76 -0.15
CA HIS A 566 19.45 21.51 1.10
C HIS A 566 19.11 20.13 1.65
N GLY A 567 20.10 19.26 1.82
CA GLY A 567 19.91 17.90 2.32
C GLY A 567 19.35 16.93 1.28
N LEU A 568 19.67 17.11 -0.01
CA LEU A 568 19.23 16.20 -1.07
C LEU A 568 19.87 14.81 -0.92
N PRO A 569 19.15 13.69 -1.06
CA PRO A 569 19.74 12.38 -1.21
C PRO A 569 20.71 12.32 -2.40
N ARG A 570 21.85 11.61 -2.25
CA ARG A 570 22.81 11.47 -3.36
C ARG A 570 22.28 10.61 -4.49
N THR A 571 21.52 9.58 -4.13
CA THR A 571 20.96 8.59 -5.05
C THR A 571 19.73 7.92 -4.42
N LEU A 572 18.80 7.48 -5.26
CA LEU A 572 17.64 6.72 -4.82
C LEU A 572 18.03 5.31 -4.31
N LYS A 573 19.24 4.84 -4.58
CA LYS A 573 19.77 3.58 -4.04
C LYS A 573 19.96 3.59 -2.53
N GLU A 574 20.08 4.78 -1.95
CA GLU A 574 20.22 5.00 -0.49
C GLU A 574 18.88 5.00 0.24
N ALA A 575 17.75 4.87 -0.46
CA ALA A 575 16.42 4.94 0.14
C ALA A 575 16.22 4.04 1.38
N PRO A 576 16.76 2.79 1.45
CA PRO A 576 16.64 1.99 2.67
C PRO A 576 17.20 2.66 3.92
N GLY A 577 18.34 3.35 3.81
CA GLY A 577 18.97 4.08 4.92
C GLY A 577 18.40 5.50 5.14
N LEU A 578 17.47 5.95 4.31
CA LEU A 578 16.87 7.28 4.36
C LEU A 578 15.37 7.26 4.69
N ASP A 579 14.74 6.09 4.79
CA ASP A 579 13.29 5.95 4.89
C ASP A 579 12.71 6.70 6.10
N GLY A 580 13.40 6.69 7.23
CA GLY A 580 13.03 7.46 8.42
C GLY A 580 13.23 8.98 8.29
N GLN A 581 14.06 9.44 7.35
CA GLN A 581 14.41 10.88 7.18
C GLN A 581 13.63 11.54 6.04
N VAL A 582 13.42 10.83 4.92
CA VAL A 582 12.74 11.36 3.73
C VAL A 582 11.26 11.05 3.75
N LYS A 583 10.87 9.99 4.45
CA LYS A 583 9.52 9.41 4.53
C LYS A 583 8.98 8.98 3.15
N TYR A 584 8.03 8.08 3.15
CA TYR A 584 7.31 7.55 1.97
C TYR A 584 6.65 8.64 1.09
N THR A 585 6.49 9.85 1.61
CA THR A 585 5.85 10.98 0.93
C THR A 585 6.68 11.59 -0.20
N ALA A 586 7.93 11.15 -0.40
CA ALA A 586 8.81 11.56 -1.50
C ALA A 586 9.22 10.40 -2.42
N TRP A 587 8.86 9.15 -2.11
CA TRP A 587 9.20 7.98 -2.91
C TRP A 587 8.17 7.71 -4.01
N VAL A 588 8.60 7.75 -5.27
CA VAL A 588 7.75 7.60 -6.47
C VAL A 588 7.88 6.18 -7.03
N PRO A 589 6.79 5.41 -7.14
CA PRO A 589 6.84 4.06 -7.72
C PRO A 589 7.50 4.01 -9.10
N GLY A 590 8.37 3.05 -9.32
CA GLY A 590 9.09 2.83 -10.59
C GLY A 590 10.21 3.80 -10.90
N LEU A 591 10.35 4.91 -10.17
CA LEU A 591 11.28 5.99 -10.52
C LEU A 591 12.74 5.51 -10.56
N ALA A 592 13.17 4.73 -9.58
CA ALA A 592 14.57 4.30 -9.49
C ALA A 592 14.99 3.29 -10.57
N MET A 593 14.01 2.68 -11.25
CA MET A 593 14.28 1.82 -12.42
C MET A 593 14.56 2.62 -13.68
N GLU A 594 14.10 3.85 -13.76
CA GLU A 594 14.18 4.68 -14.97
C GLU A 594 15.17 5.83 -14.85
N THR A 595 15.38 6.38 -13.65
CA THR A 595 16.31 7.51 -13.42
C THR A 595 16.86 7.50 -12.00
N ASP A 596 17.79 8.44 -11.74
CA ASP A 596 18.35 8.65 -10.40
C ASP A 596 18.69 10.15 -10.23
N VAL A 597 18.88 10.59 -8.99
CA VAL A 597 19.19 11.98 -8.64
C VAL A 597 20.31 12.59 -9.49
N PRO A 598 21.46 11.93 -9.73
CA PRO A 598 22.50 12.49 -10.58
C PRO A 598 22.08 12.74 -12.03
N HIS A 599 21.15 11.95 -12.57
CA HIS A 599 20.64 12.16 -13.93
C HIS A 599 19.71 13.37 -14.02
N LEU A 600 18.87 13.58 -13.01
CA LEU A 600 17.99 14.75 -12.92
C LEU A 600 18.81 16.04 -12.75
N LEU A 601 19.83 16.03 -11.87
CA LEU A 601 20.71 17.17 -11.66
C LEU A 601 21.50 17.55 -12.92
N ARG A 602 22.05 16.56 -13.64
CA ARG A 602 22.73 16.81 -14.93
C ARG A 602 21.79 17.40 -15.97
N ALA A 603 20.53 16.96 -15.99
CA ALA A 603 19.54 17.49 -16.92
C ALA A 603 19.18 18.95 -16.64
N LEU A 604 19.19 19.37 -15.39
CA LEU A 604 18.89 20.74 -14.97
C LEU A 604 20.12 21.66 -15.08
N GLY A 605 21.33 21.12 -14.98
CA GLY A 605 22.58 21.90 -15.03
C GLY A 605 22.59 23.05 -14.02
N LYS A 606 22.83 24.28 -14.48
CA LYS A 606 22.88 25.50 -13.62
C LYS A 606 21.53 25.88 -12.98
N ARG A 607 20.44 25.23 -13.37
CA ARG A 607 19.11 25.45 -12.74
C ARG A 607 18.97 24.80 -11.37
N ALA A 608 19.81 23.84 -11.01
CA ALA A 608 19.83 23.20 -9.71
C ALA A 608 21.15 23.43 -8.99
N VAL A 609 21.09 23.87 -7.73
CA VAL A 609 22.24 24.05 -6.85
C VAL A 609 22.02 23.22 -5.60
N VAL A 610 22.93 22.31 -5.29
CA VAL A 610 22.85 21.48 -4.08
C VAL A 610 23.70 22.10 -2.99
N ARG A 611 23.10 22.30 -1.81
CA ARG A 611 23.72 22.82 -0.60
C ARG A 611 23.64 21.76 0.52
N GLY A 612 24.61 20.89 0.55
CA GLY A 612 24.64 19.74 1.48
C GLY A 612 23.83 18.53 0.99
N TRP A 613 24.39 17.37 1.28
CA TRP A 613 23.78 16.09 0.97
C TRP A 613 23.22 15.45 2.23
N LEU A 614 22.09 14.79 2.10
CA LEU A 614 21.53 13.96 3.17
C LEU A 614 22.47 12.75 3.36
N LYS A 615 22.76 12.42 4.62
CA LYS A 615 23.52 11.22 4.97
C LYS A 615 22.55 10.13 5.41
N PRO A 616 22.69 8.90 4.92
CA PRO A 616 21.95 7.77 5.47
C PRO A 616 22.22 7.68 6.98
N GLY A 617 21.16 7.57 7.77
CA GLY A 617 21.24 7.19 9.19
C GLY A 617 21.51 5.70 9.32
N GLU A 618 21.89 5.24 10.49
CA GLU A 618 21.82 3.83 10.82
C GLU A 618 20.36 3.37 10.67
N GLU A 619 20.14 2.21 10.05
CA GLU A 619 18.82 1.58 9.94
C GLU A 619 18.30 1.36 11.38
N ARG A 620 17.51 2.27 11.90
CA ARG A 620 16.77 2.03 13.13
C ARG A 620 15.66 1.07 12.76
N GLY A 621 15.71 -0.13 13.33
CA GLY A 621 14.57 -1.03 13.33
C GLY A 621 13.33 -0.24 13.77
N ILE A 622 12.22 -0.43 13.10
CA ILE A 622 10.97 0.24 13.43
C ILE A 622 10.52 -0.33 14.77
N GLU A 623 10.89 0.32 15.87
CA GLU A 623 10.23 0.16 17.16
C GLU A 623 8.88 0.88 17.07
N GLY A 624 7.81 0.15 17.30
CA GLY A 624 6.52 0.69 17.68
C GLY A 624 5.45 0.75 16.58
N TYR A 625 4.79 -0.37 16.37
CA TYR A 625 3.36 -0.44 16.12
C TYR A 625 2.74 -1.33 17.19
N SER A 626 2.41 -0.73 18.34
CA SER A 626 1.51 -1.32 19.34
C SER A 626 0.07 -1.00 18.98
#